data_a0d3eb1ac1264db54cfa84d7e73d45a4
#
_entry.id   a0d3eb1ac1264db54cfa84d7e73d45a4
#
_cell.length_a   1.000
_cell.length_b   1.000
_cell.length_c   1.000
_cell.angle_alpha   90.00
_cell.angle_beta   90.00
_cell.angle_gamma   90.00
#
_symmetry.space_group_name_H-M   'P 1'
#
loop_
_entity.id
_entity.type
_entity.pdbx_description
1 polymer ?
#
loop_
_entity_poly.entity_id
_entity_poly.type
_entity_poly.pdbx_seq_one_letter_code
_entity_poly.pdbx_strand_id
1 'polypeptide(L)'
;MITKYFKLSLLVFSVSCNFIAATLTGCQMKEDDLFEMDAANRSDAWMADYRRVFNNNEYGWALYTMNPTSGRHPSVATYAVKFDQVNSTFYKSTSTVRLPGVADKDSLVSMYSFKMDNGIVLSFDTYNGFFHYYADQSQYFAQELQGDFEFCLDRYSENEDTIFGRGKTKQFPFAMIKLPVTAPDYQAACDSILSFYSPYNCSFVCEGDTLPARFLGTYQNLSIWMEGDDPRIDGHLYSYGNLVGGLYFLEPIEYKGHIIKEMKITPEKDGYVDIHGQASIIPKPFANYWIYDEEYDSRFWGYSSLSPWLQGEWDKARDALRKSGKYNPDNLAYVCLSTDGFGGLDLVFNMWYGSGEIHYPMEMKKISNDEIAVRWTGKENHGLGVNLYDAGFKYFVDAFASKDEWRTWRISARTGSKMSPGEFQLTDAANPDNWFYFPTNHRYYHYSIWE
;
A
#
# COMPACT_ATOMS: atom_id res chain seq x y z
N MET A 1 -34.18 25.78 91.09
CA MET A 1 -34.38 25.19 89.76
C MET A 1 -33.55 25.88 88.66
N ILE A 2 -33.29 27.16 88.71
CA ILE A 2 -32.64 27.98 87.72
C ILE A 2 -31.09 27.61 87.57
N THR A 3 -30.45 27.26 88.67
CA THR A 3 -28.99 26.95 88.66
C THR A 3 -28.66 25.60 87.95
N LYS A 4 -29.60 24.67 87.81
CA LYS A 4 -29.38 23.38 87.13
C LYS A 4 -29.43 23.53 85.63
N TYR A 5 -30.26 24.42 85.12
CA TYR A 5 -30.36 24.67 83.68
C TYR A 5 -29.18 25.51 83.16
N PHE A 6 -28.64 26.38 83.97
CA PHE A 6 -27.45 27.18 83.61
C PHE A 6 -26.21 26.34 83.49
N LYS A 7 -25.99 25.35 84.37
CA LYS A 7 -24.91 24.41 84.28
C LYS A 7 -25.05 23.48 83.06
N LEU A 8 -26.27 23.06 82.72
CA LEU A 8 -26.55 22.22 81.57
C LEU A 8 -26.32 22.95 80.22
N SER A 9 -26.76 24.23 80.18
CA SER A 9 -26.55 25.10 79.00
C SER A 9 -25.09 25.42 78.77
N LEU A 10 -24.27 25.61 79.84
CA LEU A 10 -22.87 25.86 79.75
C LEU A 10 -22.11 24.59 79.31
N LEU A 11 -22.57 23.41 79.73
CA LEU A 11 -21.95 22.11 79.31
C LEU A 11 -22.28 21.83 77.85
N VAL A 12 -23.50 22.06 77.38
CA VAL A 12 -23.88 21.90 75.97
C VAL A 12 -23.15 22.91 75.09
N PHE A 13 -22.94 24.13 75.52
CA PHE A 13 -22.20 25.13 74.78
C PHE A 13 -20.69 24.77 74.66
N SER A 14 -20.11 24.28 75.74
CA SER A 14 -18.71 23.78 75.76
C SER A 14 -18.49 22.57 74.89
N VAL A 15 -19.43 21.63 74.87
CA VAL A 15 -19.38 20.45 74.00
C VAL A 15 -19.56 20.83 72.51
N SER A 16 -20.47 21.80 72.23
CA SER A 16 -20.68 22.30 70.86
C SER A 16 -19.46 23.07 70.35
N CYS A 17 -18.81 23.92 71.19
CA CYS A 17 -17.57 24.61 70.79
C CYS A 17 -16.39 23.65 70.53
N ASN A 18 -16.26 22.57 71.29
CA ASN A 18 -15.23 21.57 71.04
C ASN A 18 -15.52 20.77 69.80
N PHE A 19 -16.79 20.50 69.46
CA PHE A 19 -17.13 19.82 68.21
C PHE A 19 -16.91 20.72 67.01
N ILE A 20 -17.19 22.01 67.08
CA ILE A 20 -16.89 22.98 66.01
C ILE A 20 -15.38 23.17 65.86
N ALA A 21 -14.60 23.23 66.96
CA ALA A 21 -13.17 23.31 66.91
C ALA A 21 -12.53 22.04 66.29
N ALA A 22 -13.10 20.85 66.55
CA ALA A 22 -12.63 19.58 65.96
C ALA A 22 -12.99 19.46 64.47
N THR A 23 -14.07 20.10 64.00
CA THR A 23 -14.42 20.15 62.58
C THR A 23 -13.63 21.23 61.81
N LEU A 24 -13.05 22.21 62.47
CA LEU A 24 -12.21 23.22 61.85
C LEU A 24 -10.71 22.82 61.77
N THR A 25 -10.29 21.76 62.48
CA THR A 25 -9.04 21.07 62.18
C THR A 25 -9.26 20.10 61.03
N GLY A 26 -10.02 20.56 60.03
CA GLY A 26 -10.14 19.85 58.76
C GLY A 26 -8.79 19.64 58.18
N CYS A 27 -8.47 18.42 58.01
CA CYS A 27 -7.50 17.82 57.13
C CYS A 27 -6.54 18.84 56.45
N GLN A 28 -5.56 19.31 57.16
CA GLN A 28 -4.27 19.42 56.51
C GLN A 28 -3.77 17.97 56.40
N MET A 29 -4.37 17.19 55.47
CA MET A 29 -3.56 16.17 54.83
C MET A 29 -2.39 16.94 54.25
N LYS A 30 -1.23 16.88 54.86
CA LYS A 30 -0.02 16.96 54.10
C LYS A 30 -0.17 15.84 53.06
N GLU A 31 -0.62 16.19 51.87
CA GLU A 31 -0.28 15.41 50.72
C GLU A 31 1.23 15.35 50.81
N ASP A 32 1.79 14.20 51.17
CA ASP A 32 3.17 13.90 50.91
C ASP A 32 3.27 14.14 49.42
N ASP A 33 4.06 15.14 49.02
CA ASP A 33 4.31 15.46 47.63
C ASP A 33 4.92 14.21 47.03
N LEU A 34 4.09 13.34 46.47
CA LEU A 34 4.51 12.12 45.75
C LEU A 34 5.45 12.46 44.60
N PHE A 35 5.58 13.73 44.29
CA PHE A 35 6.41 14.26 43.21
C PHE A 35 7.26 15.44 43.73
N GLU A 36 8.49 15.48 43.26
CA GLU A 36 9.44 16.56 43.60
C GLU A 36 9.01 17.95 43.08
N MET A 37 8.10 18.01 42.11
CA MET A 37 7.57 19.23 41.52
C MET A 37 6.06 19.22 41.51
N ASP A 38 5.43 20.39 41.62
CA ASP A 38 4.00 20.56 41.45
C ASP A 38 3.53 20.22 40.01
N ALA A 39 2.23 20.02 39.83
CA ALA A 39 1.64 19.60 38.57
C ALA A 39 1.91 20.57 37.41
N ALA A 40 1.91 21.87 37.66
CA ALA A 40 2.13 22.88 36.63
C ALA A 40 3.58 22.86 36.16
N ASN A 41 4.53 22.82 37.06
CA ASN A 41 5.98 22.76 36.75
C ASN A 41 6.32 21.44 36.02
N ARG A 42 5.69 20.30 36.38
CA ARG A 42 5.85 19.04 35.63
C ARG A 42 5.34 19.16 34.19
N SER A 43 4.17 19.76 33.99
CA SER A 43 3.59 19.99 32.68
C SER A 43 4.48 20.86 31.79
N ASP A 44 5.01 21.96 32.36
CA ASP A 44 5.92 22.87 31.66
C ASP A 44 7.23 22.18 31.29
N ALA A 45 7.76 21.38 32.19
CA ALA A 45 8.97 20.59 31.94
C ALA A 45 8.77 19.56 30.79
N TRP A 46 7.63 18.88 30.76
CA TRP A 46 7.30 17.93 29.69
C TRP A 46 7.12 18.64 28.35
N MET A 47 6.41 19.77 28.30
CA MET A 47 6.26 20.55 27.07
C MET A 47 7.60 21.08 26.56
N ALA A 48 8.49 21.53 27.48
CA ALA A 48 9.82 21.97 27.13
C ALA A 48 10.68 20.83 26.57
N ASP A 49 10.56 19.63 27.13
CA ASP A 49 11.28 18.46 26.68
C ASP A 49 10.82 18.01 25.26
N TYR A 50 9.53 17.97 25.00
CA TYR A 50 9.04 17.70 23.63
C TYR A 50 9.51 18.77 22.64
N ARG A 51 9.49 20.08 23.01
CA ARG A 51 10.04 21.14 22.15
C ARG A 51 11.52 20.91 21.84
N ARG A 52 12.31 20.48 22.83
CA ARG A 52 13.69 20.11 22.61
C ARG A 52 13.83 18.96 21.59
N VAL A 53 13.07 17.89 21.77
CA VAL A 53 13.08 16.72 20.86
C VAL A 53 12.67 17.13 19.45
N PHE A 54 11.60 17.92 19.30
CA PHE A 54 11.11 18.38 18.01
C PHE A 54 12.12 19.25 17.25
N ASN A 55 12.84 20.11 17.95
CA ASN A 55 13.84 21.03 17.38
C ASN A 55 15.21 20.40 17.19
N ASN A 56 15.50 19.28 17.85
CA ASN A 56 16.78 18.55 17.74
C ASN A 56 16.80 17.70 16.47
N ASN A 57 16.55 18.32 15.31
CA ASN A 57 16.53 17.65 14.04
C ASN A 57 16.90 18.60 12.89
N GLU A 58 17.93 18.24 12.13
CA GLU A 58 18.45 19.03 11.03
C GLU A 58 17.49 19.11 9.84
N TYR A 59 16.88 17.97 9.46
CA TYR A 59 16.09 17.83 8.25
C TYR A 59 14.59 17.83 8.47
N GLY A 60 14.12 17.68 9.71
CA GLY A 60 12.69 17.59 10.04
C GLY A 60 12.22 16.16 10.26
N TRP A 61 10.95 15.95 10.12
CA TRP A 61 10.25 14.72 10.49
C TRP A 61 9.41 14.20 9.33
N ALA A 62 9.38 12.91 9.12
CA ALA A 62 8.29 12.26 8.41
C ALA A 62 7.13 12.09 9.39
N LEU A 63 5.99 12.68 9.08
CA LEU A 63 4.78 12.61 9.90
C LEU A 63 3.77 11.73 9.22
N TYR A 64 3.28 10.71 9.93
CA TYR A 64 2.31 9.73 9.46
C TYR A 64 1.02 9.87 10.27
N THR A 65 -0.07 10.13 9.59
CA THR A 65 -1.40 10.15 10.22
C THR A 65 -2.32 9.18 9.51
N MET A 66 -3.08 8.43 10.28
CA MET A 66 -4.13 7.58 9.73
C MET A 66 -5.42 8.39 9.63
N ASN A 67 -6.01 8.39 8.44
CA ASN A 67 -7.31 9.01 8.18
C ASN A 67 -8.34 7.91 7.95
N PRO A 68 -9.45 7.87 8.71
CA PRO A 68 -10.54 6.98 8.38
C PRO A 68 -11.15 7.45 7.06
N THR A 69 -11.26 6.57 6.08
CA THR A 69 -12.06 6.84 4.89
C THR A 69 -13.48 6.35 5.12
N SER A 70 -14.47 7.01 4.54
CA SER A 70 -15.84 6.47 4.48
C SER A 70 -15.94 5.19 3.66
N GLY A 71 -14.86 4.83 3.00
CA GLY A 71 -14.70 3.59 2.24
C GLY A 71 -14.24 2.40 3.09
N ARG A 72 -13.78 1.36 2.43
CA ARG A 72 -13.43 0.08 3.06
C ARG A 72 -12.12 0.09 3.85
N HIS A 73 -11.25 1.09 3.64
CA HIS A 73 -9.89 1.09 4.19
C HIS A 73 -9.51 2.42 4.80
N PRO A 74 -8.86 2.42 5.98
CA PRO A 74 -8.16 3.59 6.47
C PRO A 74 -7.06 3.97 5.45
N SER A 75 -6.77 5.26 5.33
CA SER A 75 -5.65 5.72 4.52
C SER A 75 -4.59 6.39 5.39
N VAL A 76 -3.32 6.27 5.00
CA VAL A 76 -2.24 7.00 5.67
C VAL A 76 -1.86 8.21 4.85
N ALA A 77 -1.84 9.37 5.49
CA ALA A 77 -1.22 10.56 4.92
C ALA A 77 0.21 10.68 5.44
N THR A 78 1.14 10.89 4.53
CA THR A 78 2.56 11.06 4.82
C THR A 78 2.98 12.47 4.48
N TYR A 79 3.62 13.15 5.45
CA TYR A 79 4.13 14.51 5.28
C TYR A 79 5.59 14.58 5.70
N ALA A 80 6.38 15.43 5.04
CA ALA A 80 7.64 15.91 5.59
C ALA A 80 7.36 17.24 6.27
N VAL A 81 7.74 17.38 7.54
CA VAL A 81 7.52 18.58 8.34
C VAL A 81 8.77 18.98 9.11
N LYS A 82 9.08 20.27 9.09
CA LYS A 82 10.16 20.84 9.90
C LYS A 82 9.56 21.83 10.90
N PHE A 83 10.02 21.76 12.14
CA PHE A 83 9.58 22.65 13.20
C PHE A 83 10.68 23.67 13.51
N ASP A 84 10.28 24.91 13.77
CA ASP A 84 11.06 25.91 14.49
C ASP A 84 10.41 26.19 15.85
N GLN A 85 10.75 27.30 16.50
CA GLN A 85 10.20 27.58 17.85
C GLN A 85 8.68 27.85 17.86
N VAL A 86 8.11 28.28 16.74
CA VAL A 86 6.73 28.74 16.62
C VAL A 86 5.99 28.10 15.45
N ASN A 87 6.71 27.79 14.37
CA ASN A 87 6.13 27.37 13.10
C ASN A 87 6.47 25.93 12.77
N SER A 88 5.57 25.29 12.06
CA SER A 88 5.78 24.05 11.34
C SER A 88 5.73 24.32 9.83
N THR A 89 6.74 23.87 9.10
CA THR A 89 6.81 23.94 7.65
C THR A 89 6.51 22.56 7.08
N PHE A 90 5.36 22.41 6.44
CA PHE A 90 4.97 21.21 5.71
C PHE A 90 5.47 21.30 4.27
N TYR A 91 6.12 20.26 3.80
CA TYR A 91 6.61 20.18 2.42
C TYR A 91 5.64 19.38 1.55
N LYS A 92 5.61 19.71 0.28
CA LYS A 92 4.83 18.99 -0.73
C LYS A 92 5.16 17.50 -0.68
N SER A 93 4.15 16.67 -0.80
CA SER A 93 4.28 15.21 -0.78
C SER A 93 3.30 14.58 -1.78
N THR A 94 3.43 13.29 -2.03
CA THR A 94 2.45 12.54 -2.84
C THR A 94 1.04 12.64 -2.27
N SER A 95 0.91 12.74 -0.96
CA SER A 95 -0.39 12.96 -0.29
C SER A 95 -0.98 14.34 -0.57
N THR A 96 -0.17 15.33 -0.94
CA THR A 96 -0.60 16.74 -1.10
C THR A 96 -0.64 17.22 -2.55
N VAL A 97 0.00 16.51 -3.47
CA VAL A 97 0.19 16.96 -4.87
C VAL A 97 -1.11 17.20 -5.64
N ARG A 98 -2.20 16.56 -5.23
CA ARG A 98 -3.51 16.67 -5.89
C ARG A 98 -4.52 17.51 -5.11
N LEU A 99 -4.12 18.14 -4.00
CA LEU A 99 -5.04 18.92 -3.18
C LEU A 99 -5.40 20.23 -3.89
N PRO A 100 -6.69 20.61 -3.92
CA PRO A 100 -7.13 21.84 -4.53
C PRO A 100 -6.51 23.09 -3.90
N GLY A 101 -6.09 24.04 -4.74
CA GLY A 101 -5.60 25.36 -4.30
C GLY A 101 -4.17 25.39 -3.74
N VAL A 102 -3.49 24.24 -3.67
CA VAL A 102 -2.10 24.14 -3.13
C VAL A 102 -1.17 23.30 -3.98
N ALA A 103 -1.62 22.81 -5.12
CA ALA A 103 -0.83 21.91 -5.99
C ALA A 103 0.45 22.58 -6.55
N ASP A 104 0.47 23.90 -6.65
CA ASP A 104 1.59 24.72 -7.12
C ASP A 104 2.58 25.13 -6.01
N LYS A 105 2.30 24.77 -4.76
CA LYS A 105 3.13 25.12 -3.60
C LYS A 105 4.12 24.01 -3.29
N ASP A 106 5.37 24.39 -3.04
CA ASP A 106 6.42 23.46 -2.60
C ASP A 106 6.39 23.23 -1.09
N SER A 107 5.94 24.25 -0.33
CA SER A 107 5.77 24.15 1.11
C SER A 107 4.73 25.13 1.61
N LEU A 108 4.16 24.84 2.79
CA LEU A 108 3.24 25.70 3.51
C LEU A 108 3.64 25.74 4.99
N VAL A 109 3.50 26.94 5.59
CA VAL A 109 3.84 27.19 6.98
C VAL A 109 2.57 27.35 7.78
N SER A 110 2.54 26.73 8.98
CA SER A 110 1.50 26.97 9.99
C SER A 110 2.12 27.08 11.38
N MET A 111 1.45 27.81 12.27
CA MET A 111 1.81 27.85 13.68
C MET A 111 1.41 26.54 14.35
N TYR A 112 2.22 26.11 15.32
CA TYR A 112 1.90 24.98 16.18
C TYR A 112 2.09 25.34 17.65
N SER A 113 1.45 24.60 18.53
CA SER A 113 1.64 24.71 19.97
C SER A 113 1.56 23.34 20.64
N PHE A 114 2.15 23.28 21.84
CA PHE A 114 1.90 22.19 22.78
C PHE A 114 0.86 22.67 23.81
N LYS A 115 -0.14 21.85 24.05
CA LYS A 115 -1.21 22.08 25.02
C LYS A 115 -1.22 20.95 26.05
N MET A 116 -1.61 21.23 27.26
CA MET A 116 -1.86 20.21 28.27
C MET A 116 -3.35 19.88 28.30
N ASP A 117 -3.72 18.67 27.90
CA ASP A 117 -5.10 18.18 27.91
C ASP A 117 -5.10 16.65 28.07
N ASN A 118 -5.18 16.17 29.32
CA ASN A 118 -4.99 14.74 29.66
C ASN A 118 -3.68 14.13 29.12
N GLY A 119 -2.63 14.92 29.02
CA GLY A 119 -1.35 14.64 28.41
C GLY A 119 -0.93 15.77 27.50
N ILE A 120 0.21 15.63 26.84
CA ILE A 120 0.73 16.63 25.91
C ILE A 120 0.05 16.45 24.56
N VAL A 121 -0.54 17.53 24.06
CA VAL A 121 -1.17 17.60 22.74
C VAL A 121 -0.35 18.52 21.84
N LEU A 122 0.11 18.00 20.71
CA LEU A 122 0.59 18.79 19.58
C LEU A 122 -0.62 19.32 18.80
N SER A 123 -0.73 20.64 18.66
CA SER A 123 -1.80 21.29 17.92
C SER A 123 -1.23 22.13 16.78
N PHE A 124 -1.79 21.99 15.58
CA PHE A 124 -1.48 22.84 14.43
C PHE A 124 -2.55 23.95 14.38
N ASP A 125 -2.18 25.15 14.85
CA ASP A 125 -3.13 26.20 15.25
C ASP A 125 -3.62 27.08 14.09
N THR A 126 -2.85 27.16 12.99
CA THR A 126 -3.26 27.93 11.82
C THR A 126 -3.45 27.04 10.60
N TYR A 127 -4.45 27.39 9.77
CA TYR A 127 -4.81 26.61 8.61
C TYR A 127 -3.61 26.39 7.67
N ASN A 128 -3.38 25.13 7.31
CA ASN A 128 -2.40 24.68 6.35
C ASN A 128 -3.09 23.81 5.31
N GLY A 129 -3.14 24.26 4.07
CA GLY A 129 -3.88 23.57 3.01
C GLY A 129 -3.34 22.17 2.67
N PHE A 130 -2.08 21.84 3.02
CA PHE A 130 -1.58 20.47 2.87
C PHE A 130 -2.13 19.53 3.94
N PHE A 131 -2.29 20.03 5.15
CA PHE A 131 -2.58 19.20 6.32
C PHE A 131 -4.04 19.28 6.77
N HIS A 132 -4.56 20.50 6.97
CA HIS A 132 -5.93 20.70 7.45
C HIS A 132 -7.01 20.32 6.43
N TYR A 133 -6.64 20.19 5.15
CA TYR A 133 -7.58 19.73 4.13
C TYR A 133 -8.30 18.44 4.52
N TYR A 134 -7.59 17.49 5.12
CA TYR A 134 -8.17 16.21 5.53
C TYR A 134 -9.01 16.30 6.82
N ALA A 135 -8.86 17.37 7.59
CA ALA A 135 -9.63 17.64 8.81
C ALA A 135 -10.79 18.63 8.60
N ASP A 136 -10.77 19.38 7.48
CA ASP A 136 -11.78 20.41 7.17
C ASP A 136 -13.04 19.78 6.57
N GLN A 137 -14.06 19.61 7.41
CA GLN A 137 -15.34 19.01 7.02
C GLN A 137 -16.12 19.83 5.98
N SER A 138 -15.73 21.07 5.69
CA SER A 138 -16.35 21.87 4.62
C SER A 138 -15.94 21.41 3.22
N GLN A 139 -14.86 20.65 3.09
CA GLN A 139 -14.41 20.10 1.82
C GLN A 139 -15.17 18.81 1.51
N TYR A 140 -15.69 18.67 0.31
CA TYR A 140 -16.54 17.54 -0.10
C TYR A 140 -15.88 16.16 0.14
N PHE A 141 -14.58 16.03 -0.15
CA PHE A 141 -13.84 14.80 0.12
C PHE A 141 -13.39 14.63 1.57
N ALA A 142 -13.24 15.74 2.33
CA ALA A 142 -12.77 15.69 3.70
C ALA A 142 -13.85 15.22 4.69
N GLN A 143 -15.13 15.33 4.34
CA GLN A 143 -16.23 14.74 5.13
C GLN A 143 -16.05 13.22 5.28
N GLU A 144 -15.42 12.60 4.31
CA GLU A 144 -15.14 11.17 4.31
C GLU A 144 -13.82 10.83 5.02
N LEU A 145 -12.84 11.73 5.00
CA LEU A 145 -11.49 11.45 5.49
C LEU A 145 -11.31 11.68 6.99
N GLN A 146 -12.04 12.64 7.56
CA GLN A 146 -12.11 12.91 9.00
C GLN A 146 -10.75 12.93 9.72
N GLY A 147 -9.73 13.54 9.12
CA GLY A 147 -8.39 13.66 9.70
C GLY A 147 -8.38 14.47 11.01
N ASP A 148 -7.38 14.27 11.83
CA ASP A 148 -7.10 15.06 13.03
C ASP A 148 -6.04 16.14 12.74
N PHE A 149 -6.10 17.25 13.44
CA PHE A 149 -5.07 18.30 13.44
C PHE A 149 -4.51 18.56 14.85
N GLU A 150 -4.99 17.85 15.85
CA GLU A 150 -4.47 17.76 17.20
C GLU A 150 -4.09 16.32 17.53
N PHE A 151 -2.90 16.11 18.10
CA PHE A 151 -2.37 14.79 18.39
C PHE A 151 -1.92 14.68 19.83
N CYS A 152 -2.45 13.70 20.55
CA CYS A 152 -1.96 13.32 21.86
C CYS A 152 -0.61 12.61 21.70
N LEU A 153 0.44 13.13 22.30
CA LEU A 153 1.76 12.55 22.28
C LEU A 153 1.90 11.58 23.43
N ASP A 154 2.13 10.31 23.13
CA ASP A 154 2.21 9.27 24.16
C ASP A 154 3.64 9.13 24.70
N ARG A 155 4.65 9.09 23.83
CA ARG A 155 6.06 8.93 24.14
C ARG A 155 6.95 9.20 22.93
N TYR A 156 8.23 9.26 23.13
CA TYR A 156 9.25 9.15 22.08
C TYR A 156 10.19 7.99 22.38
N SER A 157 10.95 7.54 21.37
CA SER A 157 11.96 6.49 21.49
C SER A 157 13.14 6.95 22.34
N GLU A 158 13.90 6.02 22.91
CA GLU A 158 15.08 6.32 23.75
C GLU A 158 16.17 7.13 22.99
N ASN A 159 16.30 6.87 21.70
CA ASN A 159 17.23 7.59 20.81
C ASN A 159 16.63 8.88 20.23
N GLU A 160 15.41 9.25 20.63
CA GLU A 160 14.68 10.45 20.21
C GLU A 160 14.46 10.56 18.68
N ASP A 161 14.47 9.46 17.96
CA ASP A 161 14.26 9.45 16.50
C ASP A 161 12.81 9.19 16.09
N THR A 162 11.98 8.74 17.02
CA THR A 162 10.57 8.43 16.75
C THR A 162 9.68 8.96 17.87
N ILE A 163 8.60 9.66 17.50
CA ILE A 163 7.55 10.13 18.40
C ILE A 163 6.29 9.35 18.08
N PHE A 164 5.64 8.85 19.11
CA PHE A 164 4.42 8.07 19.06
C PHE A 164 3.25 8.84 19.67
N GLY A 165 2.08 8.66 19.11
CA GLY A 165 0.87 9.26 19.61
C GLY A 165 -0.36 8.80 18.85
N ARG A 166 -1.42 9.56 19.02
CA ARG A 166 -2.70 9.30 18.36
C ARG A 166 -3.44 10.61 18.09
N GLY A 167 -4.29 10.61 17.08
CA GLY A 167 -5.20 11.71 16.82
C GLY A 167 -6.10 11.96 18.02
N LYS A 168 -6.28 13.21 18.42
CA LYS A 168 -7.04 13.56 19.62
C LYS A 168 -8.52 13.19 19.50
N THR A 169 -9.10 13.37 18.32
CA THR A 169 -10.54 13.15 18.09
C THR A 169 -10.83 11.70 17.70
N LYS A 170 -10.07 11.17 16.76
CA LYS A 170 -10.33 9.84 16.17
C LYS A 170 -9.55 8.71 16.80
N GLN A 171 -8.57 9.03 17.64
CA GLN A 171 -7.71 8.06 18.36
C GLN A 171 -6.91 7.11 17.43
N PHE A 172 -6.79 7.45 16.14
CA PHE A 172 -5.97 6.68 15.22
C PHE A 172 -4.48 6.87 15.50
N PRO A 173 -3.66 5.85 15.25
CA PRO A 173 -2.22 5.93 15.41
C PRO A 173 -1.60 7.10 14.64
N PHE A 174 -0.64 7.74 15.28
CA PHE A 174 0.18 8.81 14.76
C PHE A 174 1.64 8.49 15.06
N ALA A 175 2.52 8.75 14.11
CA ALA A 175 3.93 8.64 14.33
C ALA A 175 4.70 9.76 13.60
N MET A 176 5.81 10.19 14.21
CA MET A 176 6.80 11.04 13.55
C MET A 176 8.16 10.38 13.64
N ILE A 177 8.87 10.29 12.50
CA ILE A 177 10.21 9.70 12.43
C ILE A 177 11.17 10.74 11.89
N LYS A 178 12.34 10.92 12.54
CA LYS A 178 13.39 11.85 12.09
C LYS A 178 13.79 11.56 10.65
N LEU A 179 13.83 12.59 9.83
CA LEU A 179 14.32 12.47 8.47
C LEU A 179 15.86 12.36 8.47
N PRO A 180 16.42 11.37 7.78
CA PRO A 180 17.86 11.24 7.60
C PRO A 180 18.41 12.09 6.45
N VAL A 181 17.53 12.70 5.65
CA VAL A 181 17.80 13.51 4.46
C VAL A 181 16.86 14.70 4.40
N THR A 182 17.12 15.65 3.51
CA THR A 182 16.23 16.80 3.31
C THR A 182 14.82 16.38 2.91
N ALA A 183 13.81 17.22 3.17
CA ALA A 183 12.43 16.92 2.80
C ALA A 183 12.24 16.69 1.28
N PRO A 184 12.87 17.44 0.36
CA PRO A 184 12.81 17.11 -1.07
C PRO A 184 13.44 15.76 -1.42
N ASP A 185 14.59 15.40 -0.83
CA ASP A 185 15.24 14.11 -1.07
C ASP A 185 14.40 12.95 -0.51
N TYR A 186 13.80 13.15 0.68
CA TYR A 186 12.84 12.20 1.24
C TYR A 186 11.65 11.99 0.30
N GLN A 187 11.08 13.07 -0.24
CA GLN A 187 9.97 12.98 -1.17
C GLN A 187 10.37 12.22 -2.46
N ALA A 188 11.54 12.51 -3.02
CA ALA A 188 12.04 11.79 -4.18
C ALA A 188 12.25 10.29 -3.90
N ALA A 189 12.74 9.96 -2.69
CA ALA A 189 12.85 8.58 -2.26
C ALA A 189 11.47 7.90 -2.14
N CYS A 190 10.48 8.56 -1.56
CA CYS A 190 9.11 8.04 -1.46
C CYS A 190 8.48 7.82 -2.83
N ASP A 191 8.65 8.75 -3.77
CA ASP A 191 8.13 8.63 -5.14
C ASP A 191 8.77 7.44 -5.88
N SER A 192 10.06 7.19 -5.64
CA SER A 192 10.72 6.01 -6.19
C SER A 192 10.16 4.71 -5.61
N ILE A 193 9.81 4.69 -4.33
CA ILE A 193 9.21 3.54 -3.66
C ILE A 193 7.80 3.27 -4.18
N LEU A 194 7.01 4.28 -4.47
CA LEU A 194 5.67 4.11 -5.04
C LEU A 194 5.67 3.29 -6.34
N SER A 195 6.75 3.34 -7.11
CA SER A 195 6.92 2.51 -8.30
C SER A 195 7.02 1.01 -7.99
N PHE A 196 7.30 0.63 -6.73
CA PHE A 196 7.32 -0.77 -6.28
C PHE A 196 5.95 -1.26 -5.78
N TYR A 197 5.00 -0.36 -5.52
CA TYR A 197 3.67 -0.77 -5.10
C TYR A 197 2.92 -1.35 -6.29
N SER A 198 2.76 -2.64 -6.29
CA SER A 198 1.94 -3.33 -7.26
C SER A 198 0.53 -3.49 -6.69
N PRO A 199 -0.51 -3.27 -7.47
CA PRO A 199 -1.84 -3.81 -7.16
C PRO A 199 -1.84 -5.34 -7.19
N TYR A 200 -0.74 -5.94 -7.70
CA TYR A 200 -0.60 -7.39 -7.83
C TYR A 200 -0.15 -8.03 -6.52
N ASN A 201 -0.60 -9.26 -6.35
CA ASN A 201 -0.36 -10.06 -5.17
C ASN A 201 1.14 -10.27 -4.92
N CYS A 202 1.55 -10.10 -3.70
CA CYS A 202 2.85 -10.48 -3.19
C CYS A 202 2.67 -11.59 -2.14
N SER A 203 3.74 -11.99 -1.50
CA SER A 203 3.70 -12.93 -0.39
C SER A 203 4.41 -12.34 0.81
N PHE A 204 3.79 -12.46 1.97
CA PHE A 204 4.45 -12.24 3.26
C PHE A 204 5.03 -13.55 3.74
N VAL A 205 6.32 -13.58 4.02
CA VAL A 205 7.07 -14.78 4.45
C VAL A 205 7.60 -14.52 5.85
N CYS A 206 7.28 -15.42 6.79
CA CYS A 206 7.76 -15.37 8.15
C CYS A 206 7.79 -16.79 8.74
N GLU A 207 8.87 -17.16 9.43
CA GLU A 207 9.03 -18.48 10.07
C GLU A 207 8.78 -19.67 9.12
N GLY A 208 9.11 -19.53 7.84
CA GLY A 208 8.90 -20.56 6.81
C GLY A 208 7.49 -20.61 6.23
N ASP A 209 6.53 -19.88 6.78
CA ASP A 209 5.20 -19.72 6.18
C ASP A 209 5.25 -18.70 5.05
N THR A 210 4.39 -18.92 4.06
CA THR A 210 4.19 -18.00 2.92
C THR A 210 2.70 -17.67 2.84
N LEU A 211 2.35 -16.48 3.27
CA LEU A 211 0.98 -15.98 3.29
C LEU A 211 0.72 -15.08 2.07
N PRO A 212 -0.46 -15.19 1.43
CA PRO A 212 -0.86 -14.24 0.40
C PRO A 212 -0.88 -12.83 0.97
N ALA A 213 -0.37 -11.87 0.20
CA ALA A 213 -0.38 -10.47 0.59
C ALA A 213 -0.60 -9.56 -0.62
N ARG A 214 -1.07 -8.32 -0.36
CA ARG A 214 -1.35 -7.34 -1.41
C ARG A 214 -1.12 -5.92 -0.90
N PHE A 215 -0.42 -5.12 -1.69
CA PHE A 215 -0.32 -3.69 -1.43
C PHE A 215 -1.56 -2.95 -1.96
N LEU A 216 -2.18 -2.18 -1.09
CA LEU A 216 -3.23 -1.22 -1.43
C LEU A 216 -2.59 0.18 -1.46
N GLY A 217 -1.80 0.45 -2.50
CA GLY A 217 -0.91 1.61 -2.58
C GLY A 217 -1.59 2.96 -2.42
N THR A 218 -2.81 3.12 -2.96
CA THR A 218 -3.60 4.35 -2.81
C THR A 218 -3.91 4.69 -1.35
N TYR A 219 -4.06 3.67 -0.49
CA TYR A 219 -4.39 3.81 0.92
C TYR A 219 -3.19 3.63 1.84
N GLN A 220 -2.04 3.27 1.29
CA GLN A 220 -0.83 2.88 2.04
C GLN A 220 -1.11 1.78 3.07
N ASN A 221 -1.75 0.71 2.63
CA ASN A 221 -2.01 -0.50 3.42
C ASN A 221 -1.38 -1.72 2.76
N LEU A 222 -0.90 -2.62 3.59
CA LEU A 222 -0.57 -3.99 3.24
C LEU A 222 -1.68 -4.90 3.77
N SER A 223 -2.34 -5.62 2.89
CA SER A 223 -3.31 -6.67 3.24
C SER A 223 -2.58 -8.00 3.30
N ILE A 224 -2.77 -8.78 4.36
CA ILE A 224 -2.20 -10.12 4.54
C ILE A 224 -3.34 -11.07 4.90
N TRP A 225 -3.50 -12.15 4.14
CA TRP A 225 -4.49 -13.20 4.43
C TRP A 225 -3.87 -14.26 5.32
N MET A 226 -4.46 -14.43 6.51
CA MET A 226 -4.07 -15.48 7.44
C MET A 226 -4.73 -16.81 7.04
N GLU A 227 -4.27 -17.91 7.63
CA GLU A 227 -4.88 -19.23 7.40
C GLU A 227 -6.36 -19.20 7.79
N GLY A 228 -7.23 -19.57 6.84
CA GLY A 228 -8.68 -19.59 7.01
C GLY A 228 -9.43 -18.32 6.63
N ASP A 229 -8.72 -17.26 6.23
CA ASP A 229 -9.35 -16.05 5.73
C ASP A 229 -10.05 -16.29 4.37
N ASP A 230 -11.15 -15.59 4.14
CA ASP A 230 -11.84 -15.60 2.85
C ASP A 230 -11.05 -14.76 1.82
N PRO A 231 -10.52 -15.35 0.75
CA PRO A 231 -9.72 -14.61 -0.25
C PRO A 231 -10.53 -13.58 -1.04
N ARG A 232 -11.88 -13.61 -0.98
CA ARG A 232 -12.77 -12.67 -1.67
C ARG A 232 -12.94 -11.35 -0.95
N ILE A 233 -12.51 -11.26 0.29
CA ILE A 233 -12.48 -10.02 1.09
C ILE A 233 -11.03 -9.68 1.40
N ASP A 234 -10.76 -8.41 1.74
CA ASP A 234 -9.42 -8.03 2.16
C ASP A 234 -9.02 -8.77 3.43
N GLY A 235 -7.75 -9.19 3.48
CA GLY A 235 -7.16 -9.79 4.67
C GLY A 235 -6.94 -8.76 5.80
N HIS A 236 -6.11 -9.08 6.75
CA HIS A 236 -5.71 -8.14 7.80
C HIS A 236 -4.94 -6.96 7.22
N LEU A 237 -5.38 -5.73 7.52
CA LEU A 237 -4.82 -4.50 6.96
C LEU A 237 -3.79 -3.90 7.92
N TYR A 238 -2.59 -3.66 7.40
CA TYR A 238 -1.49 -3.01 8.10
C TYR A 238 -1.16 -1.70 7.41
N SER A 239 -1.49 -0.59 8.08
CA SER A 239 -1.23 0.76 7.58
C SER A 239 0.24 1.12 7.73
N TYR A 240 0.85 1.67 6.67
CA TYR A 240 2.27 2.00 6.68
C TYR A 240 2.54 3.43 6.17
N GLY A 241 3.62 4.01 6.67
CA GLY A 241 4.28 5.19 6.11
C GLY A 241 5.53 4.82 5.34
N ASN A 242 5.94 5.67 4.39
CA ASN A 242 7.16 5.47 3.62
C ASN A 242 8.38 5.98 4.39
N LEU A 243 9.43 5.17 4.49
CA LEU A 243 10.76 5.57 4.91
C LEU A 243 11.68 5.80 3.71
N VAL A 244 12.84 6.40 3.93
CA VAL A 244 13.90 6.38 2.92
C VAL A 244 14.37 4.93 2.74
N GLY A 245 13.97 4.31 1.63
CA GLY A 245 14.31 2.93 1.32
C GLY A 245 13.52 1.85 2.08
N GLY A 246 12.31 2.15 2.56
CA GLY A 246 11.52 1.15 3.27
C GLY A 246 10.12 1.58 3.67
N LEU A 247 9.55 0.82 4.58
CA LEU A 247 8.20 0.98 5.12
C LEU A 247 8.25 0.99 6.65
N TYR A 248 7.37 1.78 7.25
CA TYR A 248 7.13 1.80 8.69
C TYR A 248 5.65 1.53 8.94
N PHE A 249 5.33 0.46 9.66
CA PHE A 249 3.95 0.13 10.02
C PHE A 249 3.52 0.92 11.25
N LEU A 250 2.41 1.65 11.15
CA LEU A 250 1.85 2.42 12.27
C LEU A 250 1.45 1.47 13.41
N GLU A 251 0.81 0.37 13.05
CA GLU A 251 0.57 -0.77 13.90
C GLU A 251 1.46 -1.92 13.43
N PRO A 252 2.25 -2.56 14.31
CA PRO A 252 3.17 -3.61 13.89
C PRO A 252 2.43 -4.83 13.36
N ILE A 253 3.04 -5.56 12.44
CA ILE A 253 2.58 -6.89 12.05
C ILE A 253 3.04 -7.85 13.14
N GLU A 254 2.09 -8.46 13.83
CA GLU A 254 2.37 -9.49 14.84
C GLU A 254 2.08 -10.86 14.25
N TYR A 255 3.11 -11.68 14.10
CA TYR A 255 2.98 -13.03 13.56
C TYR A 255 3.92 -14.01 14.25
N LYS A 256 3.37 -15.11 14.79
CA LYS A 256 4.11 -16.17 15.49
C LYS A 256 5.09 -15.66 16.55
N GLY A 257 4.73 -14.58 17.25
CA GLY A 257 5.57 -13.98 18.30
C GLY A 257 6.61 -12.98 17.80
N HIS A 258 6.71 -12.76 16.49
CA HIS A 258 7.51 -11.70 15.89
C HIS A 258 6.70 -10.41 15.76
N ILE A 259 7.37 -9.29 15.99
CA ILE A 259 6.80 -7.94 15.90
C ILE A 259 7.55 -7.20 14.79
N ILE A 260 6.94 -7.09 13.62
CA ILE A 260 7.52 -6.45 12.43
C ILE A 260 6.99 -5.03 12.34
N LYS A 261 7.83 -4.04 12.55
CA LYS A 261 7.47 -2.63 12.55
C LYS A 261 8.11 -1.84 11.41
N GLU A 262 9.27 -2.25 10.95
CA GLU A 262 10.02 -1.61 9.89
C GLU A 262 10.54 -2.66 8.90
N MET A 263 10.40 -2.37 7.62
CA MET A 263 10.96 -3.19 6.55
C MET A 263 11.77 -2.32 5.60
N LYS A 264 12.90 -2.85 5.12
CA LYS A 264 13.76 -2.23 4.12
C LYS A 264 13.60 -2.88 2.77
N ILE A 265 13.71 -2.08 1.70
CA ILE A 265 13.76 -2.59 0.34
C ILE A 265 15.03 -3.44 0.19
N THR A 266 14.90 -4.60 -0.46
CA THR A 266 16.04 -5.44 -0.83
C THR A 266 17.00 -4.69 -1.78
N PRO A 267 18.32 -4.98 -1.76
CA PRO A 267 19.28 -4.36 -2.70
C PRO A 267 18.88 -4.53 -4.16
N GLU A 268 18.28 -5.65 -4.49
CA GLU A 268 17.78 -6.01 -5.83
C GLU A 268 16.49 -5.27 -6.20
N LYS A 269 15.90 -4.55 -5.24
CA LYS A 269 14.63 -3.84 -5.38
C LYS A 269 13.48 -4.77 -5.82
N ASP A 270 13.48 -5.98 -5.35
CA ASP A 270 12.49 -7.00 -5.69
C ASP A 270 11.67 -7.48 -4.48
N GLY A 271 11.77 -6.79 -3.35
CA GLY A 271 11.02 -7.11 -2.15
C GLY A 271 11.36 -6.20 -0.97
N TYR A 272 10.85 -6.59 0.19
CA TYR A 272 11.15 -5.96 1.47
C TYR A 272 11.61 -7.03 2.45
N VAL A 273 12.51 -6.66 3.34
CA VAL A 273 12.98 -7.50 4.46
C VAL A 273 12.87 -6.72 5.76
N ASP A 274 12.36 -7.37 6.79
CA ASP A 274 12.34 -6.82 8.15
C ASP A 274 13.76 -6.50 8.62
N ILE A 275 13.91 -5.41 9.38
CA ILE A 275 15.22 -4.94 9.86
C ILE A 275 15.98 -5.97 10.72
N HIS A 276 15.26 -6.94 11.30
CA HIS A 276 15.81 -8.07 12.07
C HIS A 276 15.93 -9.36 11.25
N GLY A 277 15.51 -9.35 9.97
CA GLY A 277 15.56 -10.51 9.08
C GLY A 277 14.54 -11.62 9.41
N GLN A 278 13.50 -11.31 10.20
CA GLN A 278 12.50 -12.27 10.68
C GLN A 278 11.38 -12.50 9.65
N ALA A 279 11.11 -11.50 8.82
CA ALA A 279 10.07 -11.55 7.81
C ALA A 279 10.51 -10.89 6.52
N SER A 280 9.85 -11.25 5.42
CA SER A 280 10.03 -10.59 4.12
C SER A 280 8.71 -10.48 3.37
N ILE A 281 8.63 -9.50 2.46
CA ILE A 281 7.59 -9.39 1.45
C ILE A 281 8.28 -9.64 0.12
N ILE A 282 7.85 -10.67 -0.57
CA ILE A 282 8.42 -11.08 -1.86
C ILE A 282 7.38 -10.97 -2.96
N PRO A 283 7.78 -10.70 -4.21
CA PRO A 283 6.84 -10.70 -5.33
C PRO A 283 6.24 -12.09 -5.53
N LYS A 284 4.98 -12.14 -5.95
CA LYS A 284 4.37 -13.38 -6.42
C LYS A 284 5.19 -13.90 -7.61
N PRO A 285 5.54 -15.19 -7.66
CA PRO A 285 6.23 -15.76 -8.82
C PRO A 285 5.48 -15.47 -10.11
N PHE A 286 6.18 -15.02 -11.16
CA PHE A 286 5.55 -14.64 -12.43
C PHE A 286 4.75 -15.79 -13.07
N ALA A 287 5.25 -17.01 -12.93
CA ALA A 287 4.54 -18.19 -13.42
C ALA A 287 3.15 -18.37 -12.77
N ASN A 288 2.97 -17.91 -11.53
CA ASN A 288 1.68 -18.04 -10.85
C ASN A 288 0.61 -17.10 -11.42
N TYR A 289 1.00 -15.97 -12.01
CA TYR A 289 0.06 -15.07 -12.70
C TYR A 289 -0.60 -15.73 -13.92
N TRP A 290 0.02 -16.77 -14.47
CA TRP A 290 -0.45 -17.44 -15.66
C TRP A 290 -1.32 -18.66 -15.36
N ILE A 291 -1.04 -19.36 -14.28
CA ILE A 291 -1.62 -20.66 -14.00
C ILE A 291 -2.78 -20.59 -13.01
N TYR A 292 -2.76 -19.62 -12.08
CA TYR A 292 -3.65 -19.62 -10.92
C TYR A 292 -4.44 -18.33 -10.71
N ASP A 293 -4.33 -17.35 -11.60
CA ASP A 293 -4.96 -16.05 -11.38
C ASP A 293 -6.31 -15.97 -12.10
N GLU A 294 -7.39 -16.25 -11.36
CA GLU A 294 -8.77 -16.13 -11.84
C GLU A 294 -9.18 -14.69 -12.16
N GLU A 295 -8.40 -13.68 -11.73
CA GLU A 295 -8.68 -12.26 -11.99
C GLU A 295 -8.34 -11.83 -13.43
N TYR A 296 -7.64 -12.68 -14.20
CA TYR A 296 -7.09 -12.29 -15.49
C TYR A 296 -7.60 -13.15 -16.64
N ASP A 297 -8.76 -12.77 -17.14
CA ASP A 297 -9.44 -13.53 -18.20
C ASP A 297 -8.70 -13.55 -19.53
N SER A 298 -7.90 -12.54 -19.86
CA SER A 298 -7.26 -12.44 -21.18
C SER A 298 -5.96 -11.62 -21.17
N ARG A 299 -4.98 -12.05 -22.00
CA ARG A 299 -3.72 -11.37 -22.25
C ARG A 299 -3.64 -10.99 -23.71
N PHE A 300 -3.76 -9.69 -24.01
CA PHE A 300 -3.79 -9.17 -25.38
C PHE A 300 -2.43 -8.71 -25.82
N TRP A 301 -2.07 -8.92 -27.09
CA TRP A 301 -0.91 -8.32 -27.73
C TRP A 301 -1.21 -7.94 -29.18
N GLY A 302 -0.54 -6.88 -29.63
CA GLY A 302 -0.54 -6.43 -31.00
C GLY A 302 0.73 -6.87 -31.74
N TYR A 303 0.79 -6.56 -33.04
CA TYR A 303 1.94 -6.85 -33.87
C TYR A 303 3.23 -6.18 -33.36
N SER A 304 3.16 -4.95 -32.87
CA SER A 304 4.27 -4.22 -32.29
C SER A 304 4.84 -4.84 -31.00
N SER A 305 4.05 -5.69 -30.33
CA SER A 305 4.48 -6.40 -29.12
C SER A 305 5.25 -7.69 -29.41
N LEU A 306 5.37 -8.09 -30.67
CA LEU A 306 6.08 -9.27 -31.10
C LEU A 306 7.54 -8.94 -31.43
N SER A 307 8.45 -9.90 -31.20
CA SER A 307 9.82 -9.80 -31.68
C SER A 307 9.85 -9.76 -33.22
N PRO A 308 10.93 -9.24 -33.85
CA PRO A 308 11.08 -9.27 -35.30
C PRO A 308 10.98 -10.69 -35.88
N TRP A 309 11.49 -11.69 -35.15
CA TRP A 309 11.39 -13.10 -35.56
C TRP A 309 9.92 -13.55 -35.54
N LEU A 310 9.18 -13.30 -34.48
CA LEU A 310 7.78 -13.70 -34.35
C LEU A 310 6.86 -12.91 -35.29
N GLN A 311 7.18 -11.65 -35.58
CA GLN A 311 6.53 -10.88 -36.66
C GLN A 311 6.69 -11.58 -38.01
N GLY A 312 7.89 -12.12 -38.29
CA GLY A 312 8.16 -12.90 -39.51
C GLY A 312 7.29 -14.18 -39.61
N GLU A 313 7.08 -14.89 -38.49
CA GLU A 313 6.19 -16.05 -38.44
C GLU A 313 4.72 -15.64 -38.62
N TRP A 314 4.31 -14.53 -38.03
CA TRP A 314 2.99 -13.95 -38.23
C TRP A 314 2.75 -13.55 -39.70
N ASP A 315 3.71 -12.92 -40.35
CA ASP A 315 3.63 -12.56 -41.77
C ASP A 315 3.50 -13.77 -42.67
N LYS A 316 4.26 -14.85 -42.38
CA LYS A 316 4.12 -16.15 -43.09
C LYS A 316 2.72 -16.75 -42.91
N ALA A 317 2.17 -16.68 -41.68
CA ALA A 317 0.82 -17.15 -41.40
C ALA A 317 -0.21 -16.38 -42.21
N ARG A 318 -0.11 -15.06 -42.21
CA ARG A 318 -0.99 -14.15 -42.95
C ARG A 318 -0.96 -14.40 -44.44
N ASP A 319 0.21 -14.53 -45.02
CA ASP A 319 0.38 -14.79 -46.46
C ASP A 319 -0.15 -16.18 -46.88
N ALA A 320 0.06 -17.20 -46.03
CA ALA A 320 -0.47 -18.54 -46.28
C ALA A 320 -2.04 -18.54 -46.23
N LEU A 321 -2.61 -17.86 -45.24
CA LEU A 321 -4.07 -17.73 -45.11
C LEU A 321 -4.70 -17.04 -46.36
N ARG A 322 -4.10 -15.93 -46.81
CA ARG A 322 -4.54 -15.23 -48.04
C ARG A 322 -4.45 -16.16 -49.29
N LYS A 323 -3.33 -16.84 -49.43
CA LYS A 323 -3.13 -17.78 -50.56
C LYS A 323 -4.12 -18.95 -50.51
N SER A 324 -4.49 -19.44 -49.34
CA SER A 324 -5.42 -20.54 -49.18
C SER A 324 -6.86 -20.18 -49.61
N GLY A 325 -7.20 -18.91 -49.58
CA GLY A 325 -8.56 -18.40 -49.80
C GLY A 325 -9.59 -18.86 -48.79
N LYS A 326 -9.18 -19.57 -47.74
CA LYS A 326 -10.10 -20.11 -46.73
C LYS A 326 -10.49 -19.08 -45.68
N TYR A 327 -9.62 -18.10 -45.46
CA TYR A 327 -9.82 -17.05 -44.47
C TYR A 327 -9.06 -15.77 -44.88
N ASN A 328 -9.73 -14.61 -44.72
CA ASN A 328 -9.05 -13.34 -44.88
C ASN A 328 -8.44 -12.88 -43.56
N PRO A 329 -7.10 -12.88 -43.38
CA PRO A 329 -6.48 -12.48 -42.15
C PRO A 329 -6.69 -11.00 -41.79
N ASP A 330 -7.08 -10.12 -42.73
CA ASP A 330 -7.39 -8.73 -42.48
C ASP A 330 -8.67 -8.55 -41.63
N ASN A 331 -9.44 -9.63 -41.43
CA ASN A 331 -10.60 -9.66 -40.55
C ASN A 331 -10.22 -9.88 -39.06
N LEU A 332 -8.95 -10.18 -38.75
CA LEU A 332 -8.52 -10.35 -37.37
C LEU A 332 -8.46 -9.01 -36.65
N ALA A 333 -9.01 -8.97 -35.45
CA ALA A 333 -8.98 -7.79 -34.58
C ALA A 333 -7.76 -7.81 -33.65
N TYR A 334 -7.57 -8.92 -32.95
CA TYR A 334 -6.48 -9.11 -31.99
C TYR A 334 -6.17 -10.59 -31.76
N VAL A 335 -5.03 -10.84 -31.14
CA VAL A 335 -4.62 -12.16 -30.64
C VAL A 335 -4.49 -12.04 -29.13
N CYS A 336 -4.95 -13.03 -28.40
CA CYS A 336 -4.79 -13.08 -26.95
C CYS A 336 -4.60 -14.51 -26.42
N LEU A 337 -4.06 -14.60 -25.22
CA LEU A 337 -4.22 -15.77 -24.36
C LEU A 337 -5.44 -15.49 -23.47
N SER A 338 -6.42 -16.35 -23.51
CA SER A 338 -7.63 -16.23 -22.70
C SER A 338 -7.89 -17.53 -21.96
N THR A 339 -8.48 -17.44 -20.79
CA THR A 339 -9.10 -18.60 -20.16
C THR A 339 -10.45 -18.85 -20.82
N ASP A 340 -10.73 -20.10 -21.13
CA ASP A 340 -12.00 -20.49 -21.79
C ASP A 340 -13.25 -20.41 -20.88
N GLY A 341 -13.10 -19.84 -19.68
CA GLY A 341 -14.14 -19.83 -18.63
C GLY A 341 -14.38 -21.19 -17.96
N PHE A 342 -13.67 -22.23 -18.38
CA PHE A 342 -13.74 -23.59 -17.83
C PHE A 342 -12.42 -24.02 -17.19
N GLY A 343 -11.49 -23.09 -16.99
CA GLY A 343 -10.18 -23.34 -16.38
C GLY A 343 -9.09 -23.80 -17.36
N GLY A 344 -9.38 -23.77 -18.66
CA GLY A 344 -8.40 -23.99 -19.74
C GLY A 344 -7.75 -22.68 -20.18
N LEU A 345 -6.64 -22.80 -20.92
CA LEU A 345 -5.98 -21.67 -21.58
C LEU A 345 -6.10 -21.86 -23.09
N ASP A 346 -6.54 -20.84 -23.79
CA ASP A 346 -6.63 -20.81 -25.23
C ASP A 346 -5.78 -19.70 -25.83
N LEU A 347 -5.08 -20.00 -26.93
CA LEU A 347 -4.60 -18.99 -27.85
C LEU A 347 -5.77 -18.61 -28.75
N VAL A 348 -6.26 -17.38 -28.63
CA VAL A 348 -7.47 -16.91 -29.29
C VAL A 348 -7.14 -15.89 -30.35
N PHE A 349 -7.67 -16.10 -31.56
CA PHE A 349 -7.69 -15.10 -32.62
C PHE A 349 -9.10 -14.56 -32.73
N ASN A 350 -9.31 -13.32 -32.31
CA ASN A 350 -10.61 -12.68 -32.32
C ASN A 350 -10.86 -11.95 -33.64
N MET A 351 -12.07 -12.04 -34.18
CA MET A 351 -12.50 -11.43 -35.43
C MET A 351 -13.23 -10.09 -35.14
N TRP A 352 -13.08 -9.14 -36.07
CA TRP A 352 -13.81 -7.87 -36.01
C TRP A 352 -15.32 -8.07 -35.97
N TYR A 353 -16.00 -7.21 -35.21
CA TYR A 353 -17.46 -7.10 -35.13
C TYR A 353 -18.21 -8.34 -34.60
N GLY A 354 -17.58 -9.10 -33.70
CA GLY A 354 -18.26 -10.24 -33.06
C GLY A 354 -18.59 -11.39 -34.00
N SER A 355 -17.92 -11.48 -35.13
CA SER A 355 -18.11 -12.55 -36.10
C SER A 355 -17.55 -13.92 -35.66
N GLY A 356 -16.98 -13.98 -34.46
CA GLY A 356 -16.51 -15.22 -33.85
C GLY A 356 -15.08 -15.17 -33.41
N GLU A 357 -14.65 -16.25 -32.75
CA GLU A 357 -13.30 -16.47 -32.25
C GLU A 357 -12.77 -17.79 -32.79
N ILE A 358 -11.45 -17.85 -32.98
CA ILE A 358 -10.73 -19.06 -33.35
C ILE A 358 -9.87 -19.43 -32.14
N HIS A 359 -10.15 -20.56 -31.53
CA HIS A 359 -9.50 -21.03 -30.32
C HIS A 359 -8.56 -22.18 -30.62
N TYR A 360 -7.33 -22.07 -30.10
CA TYR A 360 -6.34 -23.14 -30.05
C TYR A 360 -6.10 -23.51 -28.59
N PRO A 361 -6.80 -24.54 -28.05
CA PRO A 361 -6.67 -24.93 -26.64
C PRO A 361 -5.26 -25.38 -26.31
N MET A 362 -4.73 -24.82 -25.20
CA MET A 362 -3.38 -25.05 -24.72
C MET A 362 -3.40 -25.78 -23.38
N GLU A 363 -2.41 -26.64 -23.18
CA GLU A 363 -2.04 -27.15 -21.87
C GLU A 363 -0.90 -26.33 -21.32
N MET A 364 -0.92 -26.02 -20.03
CA MET A 364 0.14 -25.25 -19.37
C MET A 364 0.56 -25.91 -18.07
N LYS A 365 1.84 -25.82 -17.74
CA LYS A 365 2.40 -26.22 -16.44
C LYS A 365 3.47 -25.24 -15.99
N LYS A 366 3.57 -25.06 -14.68
CA LYS A 366 4.67 -24.33 -14.05
C LYS A 366 5.93 -25.19 -14.07
N ILE A 367 7.04 -24.60 -14.50
CA ILE A 367 8.38 -25.21 -14.48
C ILE A 367 9.19 -24.66 -13.30
N SER A 368 9.21 -23.33 -13.14
CA SER A 368 9.86 -22.62 -12.05
C SER A 368 9.06 -21.37 -11.67
N ASN A 369 9.60 -20.53 -10.82
CA ASN A 369 8.95 -19.26 -10.44
C ASN A 369 8.78 -18.31 -11.62
N ASP A 370 9.68 -18.35 -12.59
CA ASP A 370 9.72 -17.45 -13.74
C ASP A 370 9.63 -18.22 -15.08
N GLU A 371 9.24 -19.50 -15.05
CA GLU A 371 9.12 -20.32 -16.28
C GLU A 371 7.82 -21.13 -16.28
N ILE A 372 7.18 -21.13 -17.42
CA ILE A 372 6.05 -21.98 -17.75
C ILE A 372 6.36 -22.83 -18.97
N ALA A 373 5.74 -23.99 -19.09
CA ALA A 373 5.72 -24.73 -20.34
C ALA A 373 4.30 -24.79 -20.88
N VAL A 374 4.19 -24.61 -22.19
CA VAL A 374 2.94 -24.59 -22.93
C VAL A 374 2.97 -25.63 -24.04
N ARG A 375 1.87 -26.32 -24.27
CA ARG A 375 1.68 -27.27 -25.36
C ARG A 375 0.29 -27.09 -25.97
N TRP A 376 0.21 -27.09 -27.31
CA TRP A 376 -1.07 -27.09 -28.00
C TRP A 376 -1.71 -28.48 -27.94
N THR A 377 -3.02 -28.55 -27.65
CA THR A 377 -3.76 -29.84 -27.56
C THR A 377 -4.00 -30.51 -28.93
N GLY A 378 -3.66 -29.84 -30.02
CA GLY A 378 -3.93 -30.30 -31.38
C GLY A 378 -5.38 -30.07 -31.84
N LYS A 379 -6.17 -29.33 -31.06
CA LYS A 379 -7.56 -28.99 -31.40
C LYS A 379 -7.66 -27.55 -31.90
N GLU A 380 -8.54 -27.33 -32.83
CA GLU A 380 -8.95 -26.02 -33.33
C GLU A 380 -10.46 -25.91 -33.18
N ASN A 381 -10.95 -24.91 -32.47
CA ASN A 381 -12.37 -24.70 -32.17
C ASN A 381 -12.85 -23.38 -32.79
N HIS A 382 -13.79 -23.44 -33.75
CA HIS A 382 -14.50 -22.31 -34.32
C HIS A 382 -15.66 -22.77 -35.18
N GLY A 383 -16.59 -21.86 -35.56
CA GLY A 383 -17.77 -22.15 -36.35
C GLY A 383 -17.57 -22.20 -37.88
N LEU A 384 -16.34 -22.04 -38.39
CA LEU A 384 -16.10 -21.82 -39.82
C LEU A 384 -16.08 -23.10 -40.67
N GLY A 385 -15.97 -24.28 -40.05
CA GLY A 385 -16.00 -25.57 -40.73
C GLY A 385 -14.82 -25.87 -41.67
N VAL A 386 -13.70 -25.15 -41.52
CA VAL A 386 -12.48 -25.28 -42.31
C VAL A 386 -11.27 -25.44 -41.37
N ASN A 387 -10.24 -26.14 -41.83
CA ASN A 387 -8.98 -26.23 -41.05
C ASN A 387 -8.13 -24.99 -41.34
N LEU A 388 -8.08 -24.09 -40.37
CA LEU A 388 -7.34 -22.83 -40.46
C LEU A 388 -5.89 -22.97 -40.01
N TYR A 389 -5.60 -23.93 -39.14
CA TYR A 389 -4.22 -24.26 -38.78
C TYR A 389 -3.39 -24.64 -40.02
N ASP A 390 -3.85 -25.62 -40.79
CA ASP A 390 -3.13 -26.01 -42.00
C ASP A 390 -3.24 -24.98 -43.13
N ALA A 391 -4.27 -24.14 -43.12
CA ALA A 391 -4.39 -23.03 -44.05
C ALA A 391 -3.37 -21.95 -43.87
N GLY A 392 -2.80 -21.79 -42.65
CA GLY A 392 -1.75 -20.82 -42.42
C GLY A 392 -1.42 -20.53 -40.97
N PHE A 393 -2.38 -20.64 -40.01
CA PHE A 393 -2.09 -20.29 -38.60
C PHE A 393 -1.00 -21.13 -37.97
N LYS A 394 -0.64 -22.28 -38.51
CA LYS A 394 0.45 -23.16 -38.02
C LYS A 394 1.76 -22.41 -37.77
N TYR A 395 2.13 -21.48 -38.62
CA TYR A 395 3.36 -20.71 -38.42
C TYR A 395 3.40 -19.95 -37.12
N PHE A 396 2.29 -19.34 -36.73
CA PHE A 396 2.20 -18.58 -35.48
C PHE A 396 1.88 -19.47 -34.29
N VAL A 397 0.95 -20.43 -34.43
CA VAL A 397 0.59 -21.34 -33.33
C VAL A 397 1.81 -22.17 -32.92
N ASP A 398 2.57 -22.73 -33.89
CA ASP A 398 3.77 -23.52 -33.60
C ASP A 398 4.93 -22.68 -33.04
N ALA A 399 4.98 -21.39 -33.37
CA ALA A 399 5.92 -20.45 -32.76
C ALA A 399 5.58 -20.21 -31.28
N PHE A 400 4.31 -20.28 -30.90
CA PHE A 400 3.86 -20.12 -29.52
C PHE A 400 3.85 -21.44 -28.74
N ALA A 401 3.30 -22.51 -29.32
CA ALA A 401 3.14 -23.81 -28.67
C ALA A 401 3.13 -24.93 -29.71
N SER A 402 3.97 -25.96 -29.53
CA SER A 402 3.95 -27.14 -30.36
C SER A 402 2.87 -28.13 -29.90
N LYS A 403 2.35 -28.92 -30.84
CA LYS A 403 1.43 -30.03 -30.55
C LYS A 403 2.15 -31.22 -29.89
N ASP A 404 3.35 -31.48 -30.28
CA ASP A 404 4.06 -32.70 -29.95
C ASP A 404 5.02 -32.53 -28.76
N GLU A 405 5.44 -31.29 -28.49
CA GLU A 405 6.45 -30.97 -27.47
C GLU A 405 6.04 -29.80 -26.61
N TRP A 406 6.48 -29.80 -25.35
CA TRP A 406 6.33 -28.70 -24.45
C TRP A 406 7.33 -27.59 -24.79
N ARG A 407 6.81 -26.38 -25.07
CA ARG A 407 7.62 -25.17 -25.26
C ARG A 407 7.73 -24.42 -23.95
N THR A 408 8.96 -24.16 -23.52
CA THR A 408 9.21 -23.43 -22.27
C THR A 408 9.39 -21.94 -22.53
N TRP A 409 8.65 -21.14 -21.81
CA TRP A 409 8.70 -19.69 -21.83
C TRP A 409 9.26 -19.15 -20.52
N ARG A 410 10.27 -18.29 -20.60
CA ARG A 410 10.76 -17.49 -19.47
C ARG A 410 9.99 -16.21 -19.40
N ILE A 411 9.51 -15.87 -18.19
CA ILE A 411 8.72 -14.68 -17.90
C ILE A 411 9.60 -13.69 -17.16
N SER A 412 9.67 -12.46 -17.64
CA SER A 412 10.41 -11.37 -17.01
C SER A 412 9.61 -10.08 -17.00
N ALA A 413 9.90 -9.18 -16.06
CA ALA A 413 9.43 -7.81 -16.15
C ALA A 413 10.22 -7.10 -17.26
N ARG A 414 9.55 -6.60 -18.29
CA ARG A 414 10.16 -5.79 -19.35
C ARG A 414 10.34 -4.35 -18.90
N THR A 415 9.35 -3.81 -18.21
CA THR A 415 9.37 -2.49 -17.59
C THR A 415 8.94 -2.60 -16.13
N GLY A 416 9.35 -1.64 -15.31
CA GLY A 416 9.09 -1.68 -13.87
C GLY A 416 10.05 -2.58 -13.10
N SER A 417 9.59 -3.17 -12.02
CA SER A 417 10.35 -4.07 -11.15
C SER A 417 9.67 -5.44 -11.04
N LYS A 418 10.30 -6.41 -10.38
CA LYS A 418 9.65 -7.69 -10.07
C LYS A 418 8.42 -7.50 -9.17
N MET A 419 8.46 -6.53 -8.26
CA MET A 419 7.33 -6.20 -7.39
C MET A 419 6.21 -5.47 -8.12
N SER A 420 6.54 -4.65 -9.13
CA SER A 420 5.60 -3.86 -9.90
C SER A 420 5.98 -3.88 -11.39
N PRO A 421 5.75 -5.01 -12.06
CA PRO A 421 5.99 -5.09 -13.49
C PRO A 421 4.97 -4.21 -14.24
N GLY A 422 5.46 -3.33 -15.09
CA GLY A 422 4.62 -2.56 -16.00
C GLY A 422 4.21 -3.36 -17.22
N GLU A 423 5.13 -4.22 -17.68
CA GLU A 423 4.92 -5.16 -18.79
C GLU A 423 5.62 -6.48 -18.49
N PHE A 424 4.99 -7.57 -18.88
CA PHE A 424 5.62 -8.88 -18.91
C PHE A 424 6.16 -9.19 -20.31
N GLN A 425 7.35 -9.77 -20.35
CA GLN A 425 7.92 -10.37 -21.56
C GLN A 425 8.04 -11.87 -21.37
N LEU A 426 7.54 -12.62 -22.36
CA LEU A 426 7.79 -14.04 -22.50
C LEU A 426 8.85 -14.25 -23.57
N THR A 427 9.88 -15.00 -23.23
CA THR A 427 10.97 -15.36 -24.16
C THR A 427 11.07 -16.89 -24.22
N ASP A 428 11.04 -17.44 -25.41
CA ASP A 428 11.23 -18.88 -25.64
C ASP A 428 12.60 -19.32 -25.15
N ALA A 429 12.64 -20.29 -24.25
CA ALA A 429 13.88 -20.79 -23.67
C ALA A 429 14.81 -21.44 -24.71
N ALA A 430 14.24 -21.99 -25.78
CA ALA A 430 14.97 -22.64 -26.86
C ALA A 430 15.35 -21.69 -28.01
N ASN A 431 14.61 -20.63 -28.20
CA ASN A 431 14.84 -19.62 -29.24
C ASN A 431 14.69 -18.19 -28.64
N PRO A 432 15.78 -17.55 -28.17
CA PRO A 432 15.73 -16.24 -27.57
C PRO A 432 15.23 -15.11 -28.50
N ASP A 433 15.23 -15.30 -29.81
CA ASP A 433 14.67 -14.36 -30.77
C ASP A 433 13.15 -14.43 -30.83
N ASN A 434 12.54 -15.49 -30.30
CA ASN A 434 11.10 -15.67 -30.17
C ASN A 434 10.63 -15.12 -28.83
N TRP A 435 10.14 -13.91 -28.82
CA TRP A 435 9.56 -13.26 -27.64
C TRP A 435 8.39 -12.37 -28.00
N PHE A 436 7.54 -12.13 -27.00
CA PHE A 436 6.48 -11.14 -27.06
C PHE A 436 6.26 -10.55 -25.67
N TYR A 437 5.60 -9.39 -25.62
CA TYR A 437 5.26 -8.73 -24.36
C TYR A 437 3.81 -8.24 -24.37
N PHE A 438 3.30 -7.97 -23.18
CA PHE A 438 1.98 -7.38 -22.95
C PHE A 438 1.99 -6.58 -21.64
N PRO A 439 1.13 -5.52 -21.57
CA PRO A 439 1.01 -4.72 -20.37
C PRO A 439 0.34 -5.51 -19.24
N THR A 440 0.72 -5.20 -17.99
CA THR A 440 0.10 -5.79 -16.80
C THR A 440 -1.26 -5.19 -16.46
N ASN A 441 -1.58 -4.00 -17.01
CA ASN A 441 -2.84 -3.31 -16.80
C ASN A 441 -3.91 -3.82 -17.76
N HIS A 442 -4.88 -4.57 -17.24
CA HIS A 442 -5.92 -5.28 -17.97
C HIS A 442 -7.10 -4.44 -18.43
N ARG A 443 -6.99 -3.16 -18.61
CA ARG A 443 -8.07 -2.40 -19.22
C ARG A 443 -7.91 -2.46 -20.73
N TYR A 444 -8.81 -3.26 -21.36
CA TYR A 444 -9.20 -3.24 -22.78
C TYR A 444 -8.52 -2.16 -23.63
N TYR A 445 -7.28 -2.37 -24.00
CA TYR A 445 -6.73 -1.68 -25.14
C TYR A 445 -6.88 -2.65 -26.29
N HIS A 446 -7.83 -2.36 -27.17
CA HIS A 446 -7.91 -3.00 -28.47
C HIS A 446 -6.66 -2.60 -29.24
N TYR A 447 -5.56 -3.29 -28.99
CA TYR A 447 -4.44 -3.18 -29.91
C TYR A 447 -4.89 -3.87 -31.18
N SER A 448 -5.08 -3.09 -32.25
CA SER A 448 -5.18 -3.67 -33.56
C SER A 448 -3.94 -4.52 -33.81
N ILE A 449 -4.14 -5.76 -34.24
CA ILE A 449 -3.00 -6.63 -34.64
C ILE A 449 -2.19 -6.02 -35.79
N TRP A 450 -2.68 -4.91 -36.34
CA TRP A 450 -2.14 -4.19 -37.48
C TRP A 450 -1.34 -2.94 -37.08
N GLU A 451 -1.40 -2.49 -35.83
CA GLU A 451 -0.62 -1.43 -35.25
C GLU A 451 0.55 -1.99 -34.39
#